data_ae02e646bbd2e1e7b4254e619c5c6e0e
#
_entry.id   ae02e646bbd2e1e7b4254e619c5c6e0e
#
_cell.length_a   1.000
_cell.length_b   1.000
_cell.length_c   1.000
_cell.angle_alpha   90.00
_cell.angle_beta   90.00
_cell.angle_gamma   90.00
#
_symmetry.space_group_name_H-M   'P 1'
#
loop_
_entity.id
_entity.type
_entity.pdbx_description
1 polymer ?
#
loop_
_entity_poly.entity_id
_entity_poly.type
_entity_poly.pdbx_seq_one_letter_code
_entity_poly.pdbx_strand_id
1 'polypeptide(L)'
;MHGQNAQARVWPMLKVRHLVAGALLALVWSQTWYIRTIFPKAFFSVPREMPSWYIRGGESSASPSVTCTPIRSEYVADPQAYETNPSTSQHAQIADACEDLRMSDTLGAVFLSCDPGRKEWNVFMGPTANPASRGALWVLDYKTAPDALPVLVPMEGYPDSYDFHPHGMSLFVYDENHARMFVANERAAASTIEVLDLERSHEWRAQYVRTLQHPVGTHMPNALHAVGPHELYVSNSKLVSHRPPPRASYEAAIAAQLGNFLAPWLYVALTYRPLFHIFSFLDDLLGLGYVSHVRFTDDGDVTHSIFAQRISFANGVVVSGEQLYVAATGAAGIYVYDRHKKAASKRRTYVPLPFLPDNLALTVPSEHRTSPGVLAAGHPSLPDMHLYALYSTPARRAPSWVAEVWYNASSSTEHDEAGVPFPSDRAIPRLPYGWHVQTLFQSSGRHAPDVSAATTALWDPTPQGRGAFFVTSLYGPSPLLCKGMYS
;
A
#
# COMPACT_ATOMS: atom_id res chain seq x y z
N MET A 1 56.85 27.15 -29.06
CA MET A 1 55.74 27.63 -28.24
C MET A 1 54.57 26.65 -28.36
N HIS A 2 54.63 25.45 -27.80
CA HIS A 2 53.53 24.50 -27.78
C HIS A 2 53.65 23.64 -26.50
N GLY A 3 53.30 24.16 -25.35
CA GLY A 3 53.43 23.39 -24.10
C GLY A 3 52.58 23.82 -22.92
N GLN A 4 51.73 24.85 -23.05
CA GLN A 4 51.02 25.39 -21.89
C GLN A 4 49.50 25.16 -21.83
N ASN A 5 48.90 24.59 -22.87
CA ASN A 5 47.42 24.45 -22.92
C ASN A 5 46.85 23.09 -22.49
N ALA A 6 47.69 22.11 -22.18
CA ALA A 6 47.22 20.78 -21.76
C ALA A 6 46.91 20.69 -20.24
N GLN A 7 47.66 21.44 -19.41
CA GLN A 7 47.48 21.38 -17.94
C GLN A 7 46.20 22.11 -17.45
N ALA A 8 45.76 23.15 -18.13
CA ALA A 8 44.60 23.93 -17.71
C ALA A 8 43.24 23.21 -17.81
N ARG A 9 43.14 22.14 -18.62
CA ARG A 9 41.89 21.36 -18.78
C ARG A 9 41.77 20.17 -17.83
N VAL A 10 42.84 19.69 -17.25
CA VAL A 10 42.82 18.51 -16.37
C VAL A 10 42.35 18.86 -14.95
N TRP A 11 42.68 20.05 -14.47
CA TRP A 11 42.34 20.51 -13.10
C TRP A 11 40.82 20.63 -12.82
N PRO A 12 39.98 21.18 -13.68
CA PRO A 12 38.56 21.25 -13.42
C PRO A 12 37.88 19.84 -13.46
N MET A 13 38.37 18.95 -14.30
CA MET A 13 37.83 17.56 -14.37
C MET A 13 38.23 16.75 -13.13
N LEU A 14 39.39 16.94 -12.57
CA LEU A 14 39.79 16.30 -11.31
C LEU A 14 38.93 16.80 -10.13
N LYS A 15 38.67 18.09 -10.04
CA LYS A 15 37.79 18.66 -9.00
C LYS A 15 36.36 18.17 -9.11
N VAL A 16 35.81 18.04 -10.32
CA VAL A 16 34.48 17.47 -10.55
C VAL A 16 34.42 16.00 -10.14
N ARG A 17 35.44 15.19 -10.47
CA ARG A 17 35.52 13.79 -10.04
C ARG A 17 35.55 13.64 -8.52
N HIS A 18 36.30 14.47 -7.82
CA HIS A 18 36.38 14.45 -6.34
C HIS A 18 35.07 14.92 -5.72
N LEU A 19 34.40 15.93 -6.30
CA LEU A 19 33.09 16.38 -5.85
C LEU A 19 32.01 15.27 -6.07
N VAL A 20 32.03 14.60 -7.20
CA VAL A 20 31.12 13.49 -7.48
C VAL A 20 31.40 12.29 -6.57
N ALA A 21 32.68 11.95 -6.37
CA ALA A 21 33.07 10.88 -5.45
C ALA A 21 32.71 11.23 -3.99
N GLY A 22 32.92 12.48 -3.57
CA GLY A 22 32.53 12.97 -2.25
C GLY A 22 31.01 12.97 -2.06
N ALA A 23 30.24 13.37 -3.06
CA ALA A 23 28.79 13.32 -3.04
C ALA A 23 28.27 11.88 -2.98
N LEU A 24 28.88 10.95 -3.75
CA LEU A 24 28.56 9.53 -3.69
C LEU A 24 28.91 8.92 -2.33
N LEU A 25 30.05 9.25 -1.76
CA LEU A 25 30.45 8.80 -0.42
C LEU A 25 29.53 9.38 0.65
N ALA A 26 29.14 10.66 0.57
CA ALA A 26 28.18 11.27 1.48
C ALA A 26 26.79 10.64 1.34
N LEU A 27 26.38 10.33 0.11
CA LEU A 27 25.14 9.60 -0.16
C LEU A 27 25.17 8.21 0.45
N VAL A 28 26.22 7.44 0.20
CA VAL A 28 26.46 6.11 0.79
C VAL A 28 26.51 6.20 2.31
N TRP A 29 27.14 7.21 2.86
CA TRP A 29 27.26 7.41 4.31
C TRP A 29 25.92 7.84 4.94
N SER A 30 25.18 8.71 4.30
CA SER A 30 23.82 9.11 4.76
C SER A 30 22.82 7.94 4.68
N GLN A 31 23.05 6.98 3.80
CA GLN A 31 22.27 5.74 3.66
C GLN A 31 22.80 4.59 4.54
N THR A 32 23.95 4.76 5.24
CA THR A 32 24.49 3.68 6.08
C THR A 32 23.55 3.26 7.21
N TRP A 33 22.78 4.19 7.76
CA TRP A 33 21.75 3.84 8.74
C TRP A 33 20.64 3.00 8.10
N TYR A 34 20.18 3.40 6.92
CA TYR A 34 19.18 2.67 6.15
C TYR A 34 19.67 1.27 5.74
N ILE A 35 20.88 1.19 5.14
CA ILE A 35 21.50 -0.07 4.74
C ILE A 35 21.75 -0.98 5.94
N ARG A 36 22.21 -0.46 7.07
CA ARG A 36 22.49 -1.27 8.26
C ARG A 36 21.27 -1.65 9.07
N THR A 37 20.22 -0.83 9.05
CA THR A 37 19.06 -1.03 9.93
C THR A 37 17.84 -1.61 9.21
N ILE A 38 17.62 -1.21 7.98
CA ILE A 38 16.38 -1.51 7.24
C ILE A 38 16.59 -2.59 6.20
N PHE A 39 17.68 -2.51 5.43
CA PHE A 39 18.01 -3.54 4.44
C PHE A 39 18.15 -4.95 5.05
N PRO A 40 18.87 -5.15 6.17
CA PRO A 40 18.87 -6.45 6.83
C PRO A 40 17.49 -6.86 7.35
N LYS A 41 16.67 -5.93 7.84
CA LYS A 41 15.33 -6.24 8.32
C LYS A 41 14.41 -6.63 7.16
N ALA A 42 14.45 -5.92 6.05
CA ALA A 42 13.63 -6.22 4.89
C ALA A 42 14.02 -7.55 4.20
N PHE A 43 15.33 -7.84 4.11
CA PHE A 43 15.84 -8.98 3.34
C PHE A 43 16.25 -10.20 4.17
N PHE A 44 16.72 -10.01 5.41
CA PHE A 44 17.33 -11.07 6.20
C PHE A 44 16.61 -11.42 7.49
N SER A 45 15.66 -10.61 7.91
CA SER A 45 14.95 -10.87 9.16
C SER A 45 13.59 -11.51 8.93
N VAL A 46 13.55 -12.62 8.23
CA VAL A 46 12.42 -13.53 8.32
C VAL A 46 12.39 -14.09 9.75
N PRO A 47 11.29 -13.99 10.48
CA PRO A 47 11.15 -14.77 11.70
C PRO A 47 11.37 -16.23 11.32
N ARG A 48 12.27 -16.92 12.00
CA ARG A 48 12.53 -18.34 11.73
C ARG A 48 11.27 -19.17 11.88
N GLU A 49 10.38 -18.72 12.75
CA GLU A 49 9.10 -19.34 13.02
C GLU A 49 8.01 -18.26 13.09
N MET A 50 7.14 -18.25 12.11
CA MET A 50 5.86 -17.54 12.17
C MET A 50 4.82 -18.50 12.70
N PRO A 51 3.90 -18.05 13.59
CA PRO A 51 2.78 -18.87 13.99
C PRO A 51 1.99 -19.31 12.76
N SER A 52 1.50 -20.54 12.80
CA SER A 52 0.60 -21.02 11.74
C SER A 52 -0.61 -20.10 11.63
N TRP A 53 -1.12 -19.67 12.79
CA TRP A 53 -2.27 -18.78 12.93
C TRP A 53 -2.28 -18.11 14.30
N TYR A 54 -2.53 -16.80 14.32
CA TYR A 54 -2.81 -16.04 15.54
C TYR A 54 -3.84 -14.96 15.23
N ILE A 55 -4.82 -14.81 16.08
CA ILE A 55 -5.74 -13.67 16.09
C ILE A 55 -6.03 -13.28 17.54
N ARG A 56 -5.98 -12.00 17.87
CA ARG A 56 -6.24 -11.48 19.20
C ARG A 56 -7.61 -11.95 19.71
N GLY A 57 -7.67 -12.48 20.92
CA GLY A 57 -8.90 -12.98 21.51
C GLY A 57 -9.30 -14.40 21.08
N GLY A 58 -8.55 -15.03 20.17
CA GLY A 58 -8.84 -16.39 19.67
C GLY A 58 -8.33 -17.53 20.54
N GLU A 59 -7.42 -17.28 21.48
CA GLU A 59 -6.75 -18.34 22.27
C GLU A 59 -7.25 -18.50 23.71
N SER A 60 -8.20 -17.71 24.17
CA SER A 60 -8.75 -17.86 25.52
C SER A 60 -9.94 -18.82 25.51
N SER A 61 -9.81 -19.95 26.20
CA SER A 61 -10.86 -20.96 26.42
C SER A 61 -12.11 -20.46 27.16
N ALA A 62 -12.23 -19.17 27.42
CA ALA A 62 -13.34 -18.51 28.11
C ALA A 62 -14.05 -17.40 27.30
N SER A 63 -13.60 -17.09 26.07
CA SER A 63 -14.26 -16.10 25.19
C SER A 63 -14.97 -16.80 24.04
N PRO A 64 -16.09 -16.25 23.52
CA PRO A 64 -16.69 -16.77 22.29
C PRO A 64 -15.62 -16.78 21.20
N SER A 65 -15.38 -17.96 20.67
CA SER A 65 -14.31 -18.22 19.71
C SER A 65 -14.44 -17.28 18.51
N VAL A 66 -13.41 -16.49 18.21
CA VAL A 66 -13.31 -15.73 16.96
C VAL A 66 -13.37 -16.73 15.82
N THR A 67 -14.32 -16.54 14.91
CA THR A 67 -14.49 -17.38 13.73
C THR A 67 -14.06 -16.65 12.50
N CYS A 68 -13.08 -17.20 11.77
CA CYS A 68 -12.56 -16.62 10.53
C CYS A 68 -12.94 -17.47 9.32
N THR A 69 -13.48 -16.82 8.29
CA THR A 69 -13.89 -17.47 7.04
C THR A 69 -13.37 -16.69 5.84
N PRO A 70 -12.91 -17.36 4.77
CA PRO A 70 -12.62 -16.70 3.50
C PRO A 70 -13.88 -16.10 2.90
N ILE A 71 -13.81 -14.86 2.44
CA ILE A 71 -14.87 -14.19 1.70
C ILE A 71 -14.77 -14.63 0.24
N ARG A 72 -15.63 -15.57 -0.18
CA ARG A 72 -15.65 -16.07 -1.56
C ARG A 72 -16.79 -15.42 -2.32
N SER A 73 -16.56 -15.06 -3.58
CA SER A 73 -17.65 -14.67 -4.49
C SER A 73 -18.41 -15.91 -4.99
N GLU A 74 -19.69 -15.76 -5.35
CA GLU A 74 -20.54 -16.87 -5.83
C GLU A 74 -19.98 -17.60 -7.08
N TYR A 75 -19.07 -16.99 -7.80
CA TYR A 75 -18.59 -17.42 -9.10
C TYR A 75 -17.36 -18.34 -9.09
N VAL A 76 -17.01 -18.97 -7.98
CA VAL A 76 -15.98 -20.02 -7.99
C VAL A 76 -16.64 -21.34 -8.42
N ALA A 77 -16.97 -21.47 -9.70
CA ALA A 77 -17.50 -22.71 -10.24
C ALA A 77 -16.46 -23.86 -10.23
N ASP A 78 -15.18 -23.56 -10.29
CA ASP A 78 -14.10 -24.55 -10.19
C ASP A 78 -12.77 -23.90 -9.72
N PRO A 79 -12.36 -24.13 -8.46
CA PRO A 79 -11.07 -23.64 -7.96
C PRO A 79 -9.86 -24.21 -8.71
N GLN A 80 -9.98 -25.40 -9.33
CA GLN A 80 -8.89 -26.02 -10.08
C GLN A 80 -8.73 -25.41 -11.48
N ALA A 81 -9.82 -24.96 -12.11
CA ALA A 81 -9.78 -24.25 -13.38
C ALA A 81 -9.08 -22.89 -13.25
N TYR A 82 -9.18 -22.25 -12.08
CA TYR A 82 -8.48 -20.97 -11.77
C TYR A 82 -6.96 -21.13 -11.73
N GLU A 83 -6.47 -22.24 -11.18
CA GLU A 83 -5.01 -22.48 -11.09
C GLU A 83 -4.40 -22.83 -12.46
N THR A 84 -5.17 -23.28 -13.42
CA THR A 84 -4.68 -23.79 -14.71
C THR A 84 -4.77 -22.81 -15.88
N ASN A 85 -5.63 -21.79 -15.83
CA ASN A 85 -5.76 -20.83 -16.93
C ASN A 85 -6.25 -19.44 -16.49
N PRO A 86 -5.34 -18.58 -15.99
CA PRO A 86 -5.67 -17.24 -15.50
C PRO A 86 -6.08 -16.23 -16.57
N SER A 87 -6.02 -16.55 -17.86
CA SER A 87 -6.15 -15.57 -18.96
C SER A 87 -7.56 -15.42 -19.55
N THR A 88 -8.59 -16.03 -19.01
CA THR A 88 -9.95 -15.93 -19.55
C THR A 88 -10.75 -14.79 -18.93
N SER A 89 -11.64 -14.16 -19.72
CA SER A 89 -12.50 -13.02 -19.32
C SER A 89 -13.42 -13.27 -18.09
N GLN A 90 -13.42 -14.47 -17.54
CA GLN A 90 -14.14 -14.84 -16.32
C GLN A 90 -13.47 -14.35 -15.03
N HIS A 91 -12.19 -13.91 -15.07
CA HIS A 91 -11.45 -13.49 -13.87
C HIS A 91 -12.01 -12.24 -13.21
N ALA A 92 -12.61 -11.32 -13.96
CA ALA A 92 -13.26 -10.14 -13.41
C ALA A 92 -14.46 -10.46 -12.47
N GLN A 93 -14.86 -11.71 -12.40
CA GLN A 93 -16.01 -12.16 -11.62
C GLN A 93 -15.62 -12.87 -10.31
N ILE A 94 -14.35 -12.81 -9.92
CA ILE A 94 -13.84 -13.44 -8.71
C ILE A 94 -13.22 -12.39 -7.80
N ALA A 95 -13.66 -12.35 -6.53
CA ALA A 95 -13.10 -11.45 -5.51
C ALA A 95 -11.78 -12.01 -4.95
N ASP A 96 -10.77 -12.14 -5.81
CA ASP A 96 -9.43 -12.63 -5.49
C ASP A 96 -8.36 -11.58 -5.73
N ALA A 97 -7.20 -11.75 -5.09
CA ALA A 97 -6.09 -10.81 -5.16
C ALA A 97 -6.54 -9.36 -4.86
N CYS A 98 -7.34 -9.21 -3.81
CA CYS A 98 -7.86 -7.92 -3.39
C CYS A 98 -6.75 -7.17 -2.64
N GLU A 99 -6.29 -6.09 -3.24
CA GLU A 99 -5.19 -5.32 -2.68
C GLU A 99 -5.66 -4.39 -1.56
N ASP A 100 -6.83 -3.78 -1.74
CA ASP A 100 -7.35 -2.84 -0.77
C ASP A 100 -8.81 -3.10 -0.44
N LEU A 101 -9.22 -2.62 0.74
CA LEU A 101 -10.60 -2.59 1.17
C LEU A 101 -10.89 -1.33 1.98
N ARG A 102 -12.09 -0.80 1.84
CA ARG A 102 -12.57 0.39 2.55
C ARG A 102 -13.91 0.13 3.19
N MET A 103 -14.00 0.39 4.47
CA MET A 103 -15.22 0.27 5.27
C MET A 103 -15.79 1.65 5.56
N SER A 104 -17.10 1.75 5.53
CA SER A 104 -17.82 2.93 5.99
C SER A 104 -19.00 2.52 6.85
N ASP A 105 -19.01 3.02 8.07
CA ASP A 105 -20.13 2.84 9.00
C ASP A 105 -21.42 3.47 8.49
N THR A 106 -21.31 4.64 7.87
CA THR A 106 -22.43 5.37 7.29
C THR A 106 -23.06 4.59 6.14
N LEU A 107 -22.24 4.00 5.26
CA LEU A 107 -22.72 3.17 4.16
C LEU A 107 -23.13 1.76 4.61
N GLY A 108 -22.67 1.30 5.78
CA GLY A 108 -22.90 -0.06 6.29
C GLY A 108 -22.18 -1.15 5.47
N ALA A 109 -21.21 -0.78 4.65
CA ALA A 109 -20.60 -1.62 3.63
C ALA A 109 -19.08 -1.58 3.64
N VAL A 110 -18.48 -2.67 3.13
CA VAL A 110 -17.06 -2.79 2.81
C VAL A 110 -16.92 -2.92 1.29
N PHE A 111 -16.11 -2.07 0.68
CA PHE A 111 -15.74 -2.15 -0.73
C PHE A 111 -14.35 -2.77 -0.86
N LEU A 112 -14.14 -3.55 -1.92
CA LEU A 112 -12.88 -4.24 -2.20
C LEU A 112 -12.41 -3.93 -3.63
N SER A 113 -11.11 -3.72 -3.80
CA SER A 113 -10.44 -3.62 -5.09
C SER A 113 -9.70 -4.92 -5.37
N CYS A 114 -10.20 -5.71 -6.33
CA CYS A 114 -9.66 -7.04 -6.59
C CYS A 114 -9.20 -7.15 -8.05
N ASP A 115 -8.03 -7.74 -8.25
CA ASP A 115 -7.46 -7.99 -9.57
C ASP A 115 -6.85 -9.39 -9.63
N PRO A 116 -7.62 -10.40 -10.04
CA PRO A 116 -7.13 -11.77 -10.20
C PRO A 116 -5.94 -11.89 -11.17
N GLY A 117 -5.82 -10.94 -12.11
CA GLY A 117 -4.70 -10.86 -13.05
C GLY A 117 -3.41 -10.27 -12.50
N ARG A 118 -3.37 -9.84 -11.23
CA ARG A 118 -2.23 -9.15 -10.62
C ARG A 118 -0.90 -9.92 -10.70
N LYS A 119 -0.93 -11.24 -10.78
CA LYS A 119 0.28 -12.06 -10.98
C LYS A 119 0.90 -11.90 -12.36
N GLU A 120 0.11 -11.50 -13.36
CA GLU A 120 0.58 -11.27 -14.73
C GLU A 120 0.83 -9.78 -15.01
N TRP A 121 0.18 -8.90 -14.24
CA TRP A 121 0.30 -7.45 -14.37
C TRP A 121 0.51 -6.77 -13.02
N ASN A 122 1.73 -6.36 -12.73
CA ASN A 122 2.10 -5.60 -11.54
C ASN A 122 3.21 -4.60 -11.87
N VAL A 123 2.89 -3.31 -11.86
CA VAL A 123 3.82 -2.26 -12.24
C VAL A 123 4.83 -1.90 -11.15
N PHE A 124 4.59 -2.30 -9.89
CA PHE A 124 5.47 -2.01 -8.76
C PHE A 124 6.61 -3.02 -8.63
N MET A 125 6.32 -4.30 -8.85
CA MET A 125 7.27 -5.40 -8.62
C MET A 125 7.48 -6.28 -9.86
N GLY A 126 6.64 -6.12 -10.90
CA GLY A 126 6.54 -7.04 -12.03
C GLY A 126 5.83 -8.37 -11.65
N PRO A 127 5.59 -9.22 -12.63
CA PRO A 127 5.81 -8.98 -14.06
C PRO A 127 4.80 -7.99 -14.66
N THR A 128 5.11 -7.48 -15.84
CA THR A 128 4.20 -6.70 -16.70
C THR A 128 4.01 -7.44 -18.02
N ALA A 129 3.49 -8.67 -17.93
CA ALA A 129 3.42 -9.59 -19.06
C ALA A 129 2.08 -9.48 -19.81
N ASN A 130 0.97 -9.41 -19.09
CA ASN A 130 -0.36 -9.42 -19.69
C ASN A 130 -1.29 -8.40 -19.00
N PRO A 131 -1.57 -7.25 -19.63
CA PRO A 131 -2.53 -6.27 -19.11
C PRO A 131 -3.98 -6.57 -19.53
N ALA A 132 -4.26 -7.68 -20.17
CA ALA A 132 -5.60 -7.97 -20.70
C ALA A 132 -6.58 -8.48 -19.65
N SER A 133 -6.08 -9.03 -18.53
CA SER A 133 -6.93 -9.38 -17.40
C SER A 133 -7.46 -8.08 -16.75
N ARG A 134 -8.74 -8.10 -16.35
CA ARG A 134 -9.35 -6.94 -15.70
C ARG A 134 -9.73 -7.29 -14.27
N GLY A 135 -9.39 -6.38 -13.36
CA GLY A 135 -9.90 -6.39 -12.01
C GLY A 135 -11.32 -5.82 -11.92
N ALA A 136 -11.87 -5.82 -10.72
CA ALA A 136 -13.20 -5.33 -10.43
C ALA A 136 -13.31 -4.74 -9.02
N LEU A 137 -14.39 -3.99 -8.80
CA LEU A 137 -14.82 -3.53 -7.50
C LEU A 137 -15.91 -4.44 -6.96
N TRP A 138 -15.84 -4.75 -5.68
CA TRP A 138 -16.81 -5.59 -4.99
C TRP A 138 -17.31 -4.89 -3.75
N VAL A 139 -18.52 -5.24 -3.30
CA VAL A 139 -19.12 -4.72 -2.09
C VAL A 139 -19.69 -5.85 -1.23
N LEU A 140 -19.54 -5.71 0.08
CA LEU A 140 -20.13 -6.59 1.09
C LEU A 140 -20.91 -5.73 2.10
N ASP A 141 -22.20 -5.94 2.18
CA ASP A 141 -23.07 -5.32 3.18
C ASP A 141 -22.94 -6.06 4.53
N TYR A 142 -21.80 -5.89 5.20
CA TYR A 142 -21.47 -6.69 6.38
C TYR A 142 -22.34 -6.41 7.61
N LYS A 143 -22.99 -5.23 7.69
CA LYS A 143 -23.89 -4.91 8.81
C LYS A 143 -25.29 -5.50 8.66
N THR A 144 -25.84 -5.44 7.46
CA THR A 144 -27.21 -5.88 7.19
C THR A 144 -27.29 -7.33 6.75
N ALA A 145 -26.26 -7.80 6.01
CA ALA A 145 -26.16 -9.15 5.49
C ALA A 145 -24.77 -9.74 5.72
N PRO A 146 -24.38 -9.99 7.01
CA PRO A 146 -23.00 -10.32 7.37
C PRO A 146 -22.53 -11.70 6.86
N ASP A 147 -23.44 -12.53 6.41
CA ASP A 147 -23.15 -13.86 5.83
C ASP A 147 -23.35 -13.86 4.31
N ALA A 148 -23.70 -12.71 3.71
CA ALA A 148 -23.79 -12.57 2.26
C ALA A 148 -22.40 -12.65 1.61
N LEU A 149 -22.40 -13.07 0.37
CA LEU A 149 -21.22 -13.03 -0.47
C LEU A 149 -21.01 -11.62 -1.04
N PRO A 150 -19.76 -11.22 -1.35
CA PRO A 150 -19.53 -9.94 -2.00
C PRO A 150 -20.19 -9.91 -3.37
N VAL A 151 -20.78 -8.77 -3.69
CA VAL A 151 -21.47 -8.50 -4.96
C VAL A 151 -20.59 -7.59 -5.82
N LEU A 152 -20.54 -7.86 -7.11
CA LEU A 152 -19.86 -7.02 -8.08
C LEU A 152 -20.51 -5.62 -8.11
N VAL A 153 -19.70 -4.57 -8.10
CA VAL A 153 -20.15 -3.19 -8.30
C VAL A 153 -20.03 -2.84 -9.79
N PRO A 154 -21.14 -2.73 -10.53
CA PRO A 154 -21.09 -2.32 -11.94
C PRO A 154 -20.53 -0.92 -12.08
N MET A 155 -19.61 -0.72 -13.03
CA MET A 155 -19.05 0.60 -13.39
C MET A 155 -19.72 1.13 -14.65
N GLU A 156 -20.70 2.02 -14.48
CA GLU A 156 -21.44 2.62 -15.58
C GLU A 156 -20.66 3.76 -16.21
N GLY A 157 -20.60 3.81 -17.55
CA GLY A 157 -19.89 4.86 -18.29
C GLY A 157 -18.37 4.75 -18.29
N TYR A 158 -17.78 3.73 -17.66
CA TYR A 158 -16.33 3.51 -17.72
C TYR A 158 -15.93 3.11 -19.15
N PRO A 159 -14.90 3.76 -19.75
CA PRO A 159 -14.55 3.51 -21.16
C PRO A 159 -14.12 2.06 -21.40
N ASP A 160 -14.73 1.39 -22.38
CA ASP A 160 -14.39 0.00 -22.74
C ASP A 160 -12.93 -0.20 -23.16
N SER A 161 -12.32 0.84 -23.73
CA SER A 161 -10.92 0.85 -24.15
C SER A 161 -9.93 0.96 -22.99
N TYR A 162 -10.40 1.17 -21.76
CA TYR A 162 -9.56 1.30 -20.59
C TYR A 162 -9.45 -0.04 -19.87
N ASP A 163 -8.23 -0.48 -19.65
CA ASP A 163 -7.92 -1.57 -18.75
C ASP A 163 -8.12 -1.12 -17.28
N PHE A 164 -8.51 -2.05 -16.42
CA PHE A 164 -8.78 -1.76 -15.02
C PHE A 164 -8.03 -2.74 -14.12
N HIS A 165 -6.98 -2.23 -13.49
CA HIS A 165 -6.13 -2.95 -12.53
C HIS A 165 -6.16 -2.19 -11.21
N PRO A 166 -7.28 -2.30 -10.45
CA PRO A 166 -7.49 -1.53 -9.24
C PRO A 166 -6.47 -1.89 -8.16
N HIS A 167 -5.98 -0.86 -7.48
CA HIS A 167 -5.06 -0.93 -6.37
C HIS A 167 -5.68 -0.25 -5.16
N GLY A 168 -4.96 0.68 -4.50
CA GLY A 168 -5.48 1.41 -3.37
C GLY A 168 -6.76 2.21 -3.67
N MET A 169 -7.65 2.31 -2.69
CA MET A 169 -8.92 3.04 -2.80
C MET A 169 -9.08 4.06 -1.70
N SER A 170 -9.99 5.01 -1.90
CA SER A 170 -10.50 5.88 -0.85
C SER A 170 -11.94 6.27 -1.09
N LEU A 171 -12.68 6.52 -0.01
CA LEU A 171 -14.07 6.94 -0.04
C LEU A 171 -14.20 8.35 0.55
N PHE A 172 -15.02 9.19 -0.09
CA PHE A 172 -15.59 10.39 0.49
C PHE A 172 -17.09 10.20 0.56
N VAL A 173 -17.63 10.02 1.77
CA VAL A 173 -19.04 9.68 2.01
C VAL A 173 -19.86 10.94 2.12
N TYR A 174 -20.94 11.03 1.35
CA TYR A 174 -21.90 12.12 1.39
C TYR A 174 -23.05 11.83 2.38
N ASP A 175 -23.63 10.63 2.25
CA ASP A 175 -24.72 10.13 3.07
C ASP A 175 -24.74 8.59 3.09
N GLU A 176 -25.82 7.99 3.56
CA GLU A 176 -25.94 6.52 3.69
C GLU A 176 -26.05 5.78 2.35
N ASN A 177 -26.33 6.46 1.25
CA ASN A 177 -26.50 5.86 -0.07
C ASN A 177 -25.55 6.43 -1.12
N HIS A 178 -24.81 7.50 -0.81
CA HIS A 178 -23.95 8.17 -1.78
C HIS A 178 -22.54 8.37 -1.24
N ALA A 179 -21.57 8.10 -2.09
CA ALA A 179 -20.16 8.37 -1.82
C ALA A 179 -19.41 8.64 -3.11
N ARG A 180 -18.29 9.33 -3.05
CA ARG A 180 -17.30 9.37 -4.13
C ARG A 180 -16.17 8.42 -3.80
N MET A 181 -15.87 7.52 -4.74
CA MET A 181 -14.77 6.57 -4.64
C MET A 181 -13.64 7.01 -5.56
N PHE A 182 -12.43 6.89 -5.06
CA PHE A 182 -11.20 7.06 -5.80
C PHE A 182 -10.47 5.73 -5.85
N VAL A 183 -10.02 5.32 -7.03
CA VAL A 183 -9.33 4.04 -7.23
C VAL A 183 -8.02 4.29 -7.99
N ALA A 184 -6.89 3.95 -7.38
CA ALA A 184 -5.63 3.87 -8.10
C ALA A 184 -5.72 2.73 -9.14
N ASN A 185 -5.41 3.03 -10.39
CA ASN A 185 -5.53 2.10 -11.49
C ASN A 185 -4.21 1.99 -12.25
N GLU A 186 -3.64 0.81 -12.26
CA GLU A 186 -2.34 0.51 -12.84
C GLU A 186 -2.45 0.10 -14.33
N ARG A 187 -3.01 1.00 -15.14
CA ARG A 187 -3.24 0.77 -16.57
C ARG A 187 -1.96 0.48 -17.34
N ALA A 188 -2.09 -0.24 -18.44
CA ALA A 188 -0.97 -0.54 -19.35
C ALA A 188 -0.30 0.74 -19.88
N ALA A 189 -1.10 1.76 -20.21
CA ALA A 189 -0.59 3.01 -20.76
C ALA A 189 0.04 3.94 -19.72
N ALA A 190 -0.57 4.06 -18.53
CA ALA A 190 -0.09 4.92 -17.44
C ALA A 190 -0.88 4.60 -16.16
N SER A 191 -0.29 4.84 -14.98
CA SER A 191 -1.04 4.81 -13.73
C SER A 191 -1.96 6.03 -13.66
N THR A 192 -3.16 5.81 -13.16
CA THR A 192 -4.23 6.83 -13.07
C THR A 192 -4.97 6.71 -11.75
N ILE A 193 -5.84 7.66 -11.47
CA ILE A 193 -6.84 7.53 -10.40
C ILE A 193 -8.20 7.69 -11.06
N GLU A 194 -9.04 6.68 -10.94
CA GLU A 194 -10.40 6.71 -11.42
C GLU A 194 -11.31 7.34 -10.36
N VAL A 195 -12.15 8.28 -10.76
CA VAL A 195 -13.16 8.94 -9.92
C VAL A 195 -14.51 8.37 -10.27
N LEU A 196 -15.17 7.78 -9.28
CA LEU A 196 -16.45 7.11 -9.42
C LEU A 196 -17.42 7.66 -8.37
N ASP A 197 -18.63 7.99 -8.76
CA ASP A 197 -19.71 8.29 -7.81
C ASP A 197 -20.51 7.01 -7.53
N LEU A 198 -20.51 6.60 -6.26
CA LEU A 198 -21.25 5.45 -5.77
C LEU A 198 -22.67 5.86 -5.39
N GLU A 199 -23.62 5.07 -5.84
CA GLU A 199 -25.03 5.21 -5.49
C GLU A 199 -25.63 3.84 -5.13
N ARG A 200 -26.43 3.80 -4.07
CA ARG A 200 -27.22 2.64 -3.68
C ARG A 200 -28.73 2.94 -3.78
N SER A 201 -29.41 2.31 -4.75
CA SER A 201 -30.86 2.25 -4.81
C SER A 201 -31.38 0.92 -4.24
N HIS A 202 -31.23 -0.17 -4.98
CA HIS A 202 -31.43 -1.56 -4.52
C HIS A 202 -30.08 -2.26 -4.40
N GLU A 203 -29.17 -1.96 -5.33
CA GLU A 203 -27.82 -2.47 -5.40
C GLU A 203 -26.85 -1.30 -5.54
N TRP A 204 -25.59 -1.51 -5.15
CA TRP A 204 -24.55 -0.54 -5.36
C TRP A 204 -24.15 -0.46 -6.82
N ARG A 205 -23.99 0.75 -7.34
CA ARG A 205 -23.45 1.07 -8.66
C ARG A 205 -22.42 2.16 -8.57
N ALA A 206 -21.46 2.15 -9.47
CA ALA A 206 -20.42 3.15 -9.60
C ALA A 206 -20.56 3.88 -10.94
N GLN A 207 -20.93 5.15 -10.90
CA GLN A 207 -20.98 6.00 -12.09
C GLN A 207 -19.59 6.57 -12.33
N TYR A 208 -19.00 6.32 -13.49
CA TYR A 208 -17.72 6.92 -13.86
C TYR A 208 -17.85 8.42 -14.05
N VAL A 209 -16.98 9.19 -13.37
CA VAL A 209 -16.91 10.66 -13.49
C VAL A 209 -15.76 11.03 -14.41
N ARG A 210 -14.55 10.63 -14.06
CA ARG A 210 -13.35 10.93 -14.84
C ARG A 210 -12.13 10.14 -14.39
N THR A 211 -11.08 10.19 -15.21
CA THR A 211 -9.73 9.74 -14.89
C THR A 211 -8.85 10.93 -14.52
N LEU A 212 -8.14 10.84 -13.39
CA LEU A 212 -7.10 11.77 -13.01
C LEU A 212 -5.75 11.20 -13.47
N GLN A 213 -5.04 11.97 -14.29
CA GLN A 213 -3.68 11.62 -14.72
C GLN A 213 -2.80 12.87 -14.65
N HIS A 214 -1.75 12.78 -13.86
CA HIS A 214 -0.77 13.88 -13.76
C HIS A 214 0.64 13.29 -13.59
N PRO A 215 1.63 13.75 -14.38
CA PRO A 215 2.96 13.13 -14.44
C PRO A 215 3.70 13.07 -13.08
N VAL A 216 3.35 13.92 -12.14
CA VAL A 216 3.93 13.92 -10.79
C VAL A 216 2.88 13.57 -9.74
N GLY A 217 1.67 14.15 -9.82
CA GLY A 217 0.63 13.98 -8.82
C GLY A 217 0.14 12.54 -8.69
N THR A 218 0.07 11.82 -9.82
CA THR A 218 -0.39 10.43 -9.93
C THR A 218 0.60 9.56 -10.72
N HIS A 219 1.89 9.68 -10.42
CA HIS A 219 2.96 8.99 -11.16
C HIS A 219 2.92 7.47 -10.99
N MET A 220 2.91 7.03 -9.74
CA MET A 220 2.73 5.62 -9.35
C MET A 220 1.86 5.56 -8.09
N PRO A 221 0.57 5.89 -8.22
CA PRO A 221 -0.34 5.94 -7.09
C PRO A 221 -0.53 4.54 -6.54
N ASN A 222 -0.27 4.37 -5.25
CA ASN A 222 -0.47 3.12 -4.54
C ASN A 222 -1.71 3.23 -3.65
N ALA A 223 -1.65 4.02 -2.58
CA ALA A 223 -2.77 4.24 -1.70
C ALA A 223 -3.26 5.69 -1.76
N LEU A 224 -4.53 5.87 -1.43
CA LEU A 224 -5.26 7.13 -1.52
C LEU A 224 -5.93 7.45 -0.19
N HIS A 225 -6.02 8.75 0.13
CA HIS A 225 -6.89 9.22 1.21
C HIS A 225 -7.59 10.52 0.80
N ALA A 226 -8.91 10.43 0.59
CA ALA A 226 -9.75 11.57 0.26
C ALA A 226 -10.03 12.41 1.52
N VAL A 227 -9.76 13.71 1.42
CA VAL A 227 -10.10 14.70 2.46
C VAL A 227 -11.23 15.62 2.02
N GLY A 228 -11.69 15.42 0.80
CA GLY A 228 -12.82 16.12 0.18
C GLY A 228 -13.22 15.43 -1.12
N PRO A 229 -14.36 15.83 -1.71
CA PRO A 229 -14.84 15.23 -2.96
C PRO A 229 -13.92 15.52 -4.17
N HIS A 230 -13.03 16.49 -4.04
CA HIS A 230 -12.08 16.92 -5.09
C HIS A 230 -10.66 17.09 -4.54
N GLU A 231 -10.36 16.46 -3.41
CA GLU A 231 -9.07 16.65 -2.74
C GLU A 231 -8.60 15.36 -2.08
N LEU A 232 -7.38 14.93 -2.41
CA LEU A 232 -6.81 13.69 -1.88
C LEU A 232 -5.30 13.76 -1.65
N TYR A 233 -4.84 12.97 -0.70
CA TYR A 233 -3.43 12.57 -0.57
C TYR A 233 -3.20 11.27 -1.33
N VAL A 234 -2.10 11.21 -2.09
CA VAL A 234 -1.73 10.11 -2.95
C VAL A 234 -0.31 9.68 -2.62
N SER A 235 -0.11 8.46 -2.17
CA SER A 235 1.23 7.90 -2.09
C SER A 235 1.68 7.42 -3.46
N ASN A 236 2.84 7.90 -3.91
CA ASN A 236 3.52 7.43 -5.11
C ASN A 236 4.69 6.56 -4.66
N SER A 237 4.57 5.24 -4.83
CA SER A 237 5.48 4.28 -4.21
C SER A 237 6.92 4.41 -4.66
N LYS A 238 7.12 4.60 -5.94
CA LYS A 238 8.42 4.59 -6.61
C LYS A 238 8.53 5.67 -7.68
N LEU A 239 9.76 5.98 -8.04
CA LEU A 239 10.06 6.75 -9.26
C LEU A 239 10.25 5.81 -10.46
N VAL A 240 10.72 4.58 -10.24
CA VAL A 240 11.03 3.59 -11.28
C VAL A 240 9.95 2.52 -11.35
N SER A 241 9.15 2.53 -12.42
CA SER A 241 8.08 1.56 -12.69
C SER A 241 8.59 0.38 -13.53
N HIS A 242 8.07 -0.84 -13.28
CA HIS A 242 8.30 -1.99 -14.16
C HIS A 242 7.66 -1.84 -15.55
N ARG A 243 6.66 -0.99 -15.66
CA ARG A 243 6.12 -0.52 -16.94
C ARG A 243 6.90 0.70 -17.40
N PRO A 244 7.42 0.77 -18.65
CA PRO A 244 8.03 1.99 -19.16
C PRO A 244 6.94 3.07 -19.34
N PRO A 245 6.92 4.13 -18.52
CA PRO A 245 5.94 5.19 -18.66
C PRO A 245 6.25 6.08 -19.87
N PRO A 246 5.29 6.87 -20.36
CA PRO A 246 5.55 7.86 -21.37
C PRO A 246 6.70 8.79 -20.96
N ARG A 247 7.61 9.08 -21.89
CA ARG A 247 8.85 9.83 -21.63
C ARG A 247 8.62 11.15 -20.89
N ALA A 248 7.67 11.94 -21.34
CA ALA A 248 7.38 13.25 -20.75
C ALA A 248 6.94 13.14 -19.27
N SER A 249 6.12 12.14 -18.94
CA SER A 249 5.67 11.90 -17.56
C SER A 249 6.81 11.47 -16.67
N TYR A 250 7.72 10.64 -17.18
CA TYR A 250 8.85 10.13 -16.42
C TYR A 250 9.90 11.21 -16.17
N GLU A 251 10.25 11.98 -17.20
CA GLU A 251 11.15 13.12 -17.06
C GLU A 251 10.61 14.14 -16.06
N ALA A 252 9.30 14.43 -16.11
CA ALA A 252 8.68 15.34 -15.14
C ALA A 252 8.74 14.79 -13.69
N ALA A 253 8.49 13.51 -13.48
CA ALA A 253 8.58 12.89 -12.17
C ALA A 253 10.04 12.88 -11.64
N ILE A 254 11.01 12.57 -12.48
CA ILE A 254 12.44 12.63 -12.13
C ILE A 254 12.84 14.09 -11.82
N ALA A 255 12.42 15.04 -12.65
CA ALA A 255 12.73 16.45 -12.48
C ALA A 255 12.20 17.01 -11.15
N ALA A 256 11.00 16.61 -10.76
CA ALA A 256 10.39 17.00 -9.49
C ALA A 256 11.14 16.48 -8.26
N GLN A 257 11.81 15.32 -8.39
CA GLN A 257 12.53 14.68 -7.29
C GLN A 257 14.03 15.02 -7.28
N LEU A 258 14.67 15.01 -8.44
CA LEU A 258 16.12 15.03 -8.60
C LEU A 258 16.65 16.23 -9.41
N GLY A 259 15.74 17.02 -9.96
CA GLY A 259 16.04 18.23 -10.73
C GLY A 259 16.12 18.04 -12.26
N ASN A 260 15.81 19.12 -12.98
CA ASN A 260 15.66 19.13 -14.44
C ASN A 260 16.92 18.68 -15.21
N PHE A 261 18.10 18.96 -14.66
CA PHE A 261 19.37 18.63 -15.33
C PHE A 261 19.59 17.12 -15.46
N LEU A 262 19.17 16.35 -14.45
CA LEU A 262 19.37 14.89 -14.41
C LEU A 262 18.28 14.12 -15.13
N ALA A 263 17.10 14.71 -15.29
CA ALA A 263 15.91 14.00 -15.80
C ALA A 263 16.10 13.30 -17.16
N PRO A 264 16.65 13.96 -18.23
CA PRO A 264 16.82 13.29 -19.53
C PRO A 264 17.82 12.12 -19.48
N TRP A 265 18.90 12.28 -18.74
CA TRP A 265 19.95 11.27 -18.63
C TRP A 265 19.49 10.05 -17.82
N LEU A 266 18.79 10.31 -16.73
CA LEU A 266 18.22 9.26 -15.91
C LEU A 266 17.11 8.51 -16.65
N TYR A 267 16.28 9.20 -17.44
CA TYR A 267 15.29 8.52 -18.28
C TYR A 267 15.94 7.51 -19.22
N VAL A 268 16.98 7.90 -19.96
CA VAL A 268 17.71 6.98 -20.85
C VAL A 268 18.32 5.81 -20.08
N ALA A 269 18.91 6.05 -18.92
CA ALA A 269 19.50 5.01 -18.08
C ALA A 269 18.44 4.05 -17.50
N LEU A 270 17.28 4.56 -17.11
CA LEU A 270 16.18 3.79 -16.52
C LEU A 270 15.41 2.96 -17.55
N THR A 271 15.36 3.39 -18.78
CA THR A 271 14.72 2.63 -19.88
C THR A 271 15.63 1.56 -20.48
N TYR A 272 16.93 1.58 -20.16
CA TYR A 272 17.88 0.54 -20.57
C TYR A 272 17.75 -0.70 -19.68
N ARG A 273 17.11 -1.76 -20.19
CA ARG A 273 16.75 -2.98 -19.44
C ARG A 273 17.82 -3.54 -18.49
N PRO A 274 19.10 -3.66 -18.86
CA PRO A 274 20.14 -4.17 -17.95
C PRO A 274 20.35 -3.31 -16.70
N LEU A 275 20.13 -1.99 -16.79
CA LEU A 275 20.26 -1.06 -15.66
C LEU A 275 18.98 -0.91 -14.86
N PHE A 276 17.85 -1.28 -15.44
CA PHE A 276 16.53 -1.11 -14.83
C PHE A 276 16.43 -1.76 -13.44
N HIS A 277 16.85 -3.02 -13.29
CA HIS A 277 16.79 -3.72 -12.00
C HIS A 277 17.69 -3.07 -10.95
N ILE A 278 18.84 -2.55 -11.36
CA ILE A 278 19.75 -1.81 -10.47
C ILE A 278 19.07 -0.52 -10.01
N PHE A 279 18.44 0.22 -10.92
CA PHE A 279 17.78 1.47 -10.59
C PHE A 279 16.49 1.26 -9.78
N SER A 280 15.71 0.23 -10.05
CA SER A 280 14.54 -0.12 -9.24
C SER A 280 14.93 -0.46 -7.80
N PHE A 281 16.05 -1.16 -7.61
CA PHE A 281 16.61 -1.42 -6.29
C PHE A 281 17.15 -0.14 -5.63
N LEU A 282 17.85 0.71 -6.38
CA LEU A 282 18.34 1.99 -5.87
C LEU A 282 17.20 2.95 -5.53
N ASP A 283 16.08 2.91 -6.22
CA ASP A 283 14.88 3.68 -5.91
C ASP A 283 14.42 3.40 -4.47
N ASP A 284 14.25 2.14 -4.13
CA ASP A 284 13.86 1.74 -2.77
C ASP A 284 14.93 2.13 -1.73
N LEU A 285 16.20 1.93 -2.08
CA LEU A 285 17.32 2.26 -1.22
C LEU A 285 17.44 3.78 -0.97
N LEU A 286 17.21 4.60 -1.99
CA LEU A 286 17.28 6.06 -1.92
C LEU A 286 15.98 6.67 -1.36
N GLY A 287 14.91 5.88 -1.27
CA GLY A 287 13.62 6.32 -0.80
C GLY A 287 13.01 7.38 -1.73
N LEU A 288 12.92 7.09 -3.03
CA LEU A 288 12.41 8.07 -4.01
C LEU A 288 10.88 8.12 -4.08
N GLY A 289 10.17 7.33 -3.27
CA GLY A 289 8.73 7.48 -3.09
C GLY A 289 8.35 8.78 -2.38
N TYR A 290 7.12 9.22 -2.58
CA TYR A 290 6.63 10.48 -2.06
C TYR A 290 5.09 10.49 -1.92
N VAL A 291 4.57 11.48 -1.20
CA VAL A 291 3.13 11.74 -1.10
C VAL A 291 2.82 13.04 -1.83
N SER A 292 1.87 12.98 -2.74
CA SER A 292 1.28 14.14 -3.40
C SER A 292 -0.02 14.55 -2.71
N HIS A 293 -0.28 15.85 -2.67
CA HIS A 293 -1.57 16.44 -2.36
C HIS A 293 -2.18 16.90 -3.68
N VAL A 294 -3.27 16.26 -4.09
CA VAL A 294 -3.91 16.42 -5.40
C VAL A 294 -5.26 17.10 -5.21
N ARG A 295 -5.54 18.10 -6.04
CA ARG A 295 -6.82 18.77 -6.15
C ARG A 295 -7.26 18.81 -7.60
N PHE A 296 -8.55 18.73 -7.83
CA PHE A 296 -9.12 18.74 -9.18
C PHE A 296 -10.54 19.30 -9.15
N THR A 297 -11.13 19.51 -10.32
CA THR A 297 -12.58 19.71 -10.50
C THR A 297 -13.09 18.65 -11.46
N ASP A 298 -14.40 18.41 -11.53
CA ASP A 298 -14.93 17.30 -12.35
C ASP A 298 -14.67 17.50 -13.85
N ASP A 299 -14.54 18.74 -14.30
CA ASP A 299 -14.31 19.15 -15.71
C ASP A 299 -13.00 19.89 -15.94
N GLY A 300 -12.22 20.15 -14.89
CA GLY A 300 -11.03 21.01 -14.97
C GLY A 300 -9.69 20.28 -14.84
N ASP A 301 -8.66 21.06 -14.62
CA ASP A 301 -7.29 20.59 -14.50
C ASP A 301 -7.02 19.88 -13.16
N VAL A 302 -6.07 18.96 -13.18
CA VAL A 302 -5.51 18.34 -11.98
C VAL A 302 -4.34 19.18 -11.51
N THR A 303 -4.43 19.70 -10.29
CA THR A 303 -3.34 20.41 -9.63
C THR A 303 -2.73 19.55 -8.53
N HIS A 304 -1.46 19.74 -8.25
CA HIS A 304 -0.77 18.97 -7.24
C HIS A 304 0.28 19.80 -6.50
N SER A 305 0.65 19.33 -5.31
CA SER A 305 1.87 19.70 -4.62
C SER A 305 2.49 18.46 -3.97
N ILE A 306 3.82 18.41 -3.90
CA ILE A 306 4.47 17.33 -3.17
C ILE A 306 4.38 17.64 -1.68
N PHE A 307 3.68 16.79 -0.94
CA PHE A 307 3.48 16.94 0.49
C PHE A 307 4.66 16.42 1.30
N ALA A 308 5.14 15.20 0.99
CA ALA A 308 6.26 14.57 1.66
C ALA A 308 7.11 13.79 0.65
N GLN A 309 8.42 13.74 0.89
CA GLN A 309 9.39 13.10 0.00
C GLN A 309 10.31 12.18 0.80
N ARG A 310 11.12 11.41 0.09
CA ARG A 310 12.14 10.49 0.62
C ARG A 310 11.53 9.42 1.51
N ILE A 311 10.54 8.75 0.96
CA ILE A 311 9.85 7.63 1.59
C ILE A 311 10.21 6.38 0.79
N SER A 312 10.88 5.43 1.43
CA SER A 312 11.21 4.17 0.78
C SER A 312 9.95 3.35 0.59
N PHE A 313 9.54 3.19 -0.65
CA PHE A 313 8.29 2.58 -1.06
C PHE A 313 7.10 3.16 -0.29
N ALA A 314 6.69 4.39 -0.64
CA ALA A 314 5.54 5.05 -0.04
C ALA A 314 4.26 4.24 -0.37
N ASN A 315 3.63 3.69 0.67
CA ASN A 315 2.48 2.81 0.55
C ASN A 315 1.26 3.41 1.27
N GLY A 316 0.56 2.68 2.11
CA GLY A 316 -0.64 3.13 2.79
C GLY A 316 -0.57 4.59 3.26
N VAL A 317 -1.61 5.36 3.02
CA VAL A 317 -1.75 6.74 3.47
C VAL A 317 -3.10 6.96 4.11
N VAL A 318 -3.12 7.50 5.34
CA VAL A 318 -4.37 7.88 6.04
C VAL A 318 -4.20 9.19 6.78
N VAL A 319 -5.32 9.91 6.91
CA VAL A 319 -5.41 11.18 7.66
C VAL A 319 -6.30 10.99 8.87
N SER A 320 -5.81 11.40 10.04
CA SER A 320 -6.59 11.49 11.27
C SER A 320 -6.37 12.87 11.89
N GLY A 321 -7.41 13.70 11.89
CA GLY A 321 -7.33 15.07 12.37
C GLY A 321 -6.24 15.86 11.62
N GLU A 322 -5.27 16.38 12.38
CA GLU A 322 -4.14 17.16 11.84
C GLU A 322 -2.95 16.30 11.39
N GLN A 323 -3.03 15.00 11.54
CA GLN A 323 -1.94 14.08 11.24
C GLN A 323 -2.18 13.30 9.95
N LEU A 324 -1.11 13.13 9.18
CA LEU A 324 -1.04 12.24 8.03
C LEU A 324 -0.04 11.15 8.33
N TYR A 325 -0.48 9.91 8.22
CA TYR A 325 0.32 8.70 8.41
C TYR A 325 0.65 8.09 7.05
N VAL A 326 1.89 7.69 6.88
CA VAL A 326 2.36 7.06 5.63
C VAL A 326 3.13 5.80 5.97
N ALA A 327 2.68 4.67 5.44
CA ALA A 327 3.44 3.43 5.46
C ALA A 327 4.67 3.59 4.57
N ALA A 328 5.84 3.33 5.13
CA ALA A 328 7.10 3.26 4.41
C ALA A 328 7.54 1.80 4.38
N THR A 329 7.07 1.05 3.38
CA THR A 329 7.29 -0.40 3.29
C THR A 329 8.77 -0.72 3.33
N GLY A 330 9.57 -0.09 2.49
CA GLY A 330 11.02 -0.31 2.47
C GLY A 330 11.75 0.20 3.72
N ALA A 331 11.11 0.99 4.58
CA ALA A 331 11.66 1.44 5.85
C ALA A 331 11.17 0.63 7.05
N ALA A 332 10.26 -0.32 6.88
CA ALA A 332 9.63 -1.11 7.94
C ALA A 332 9.05 -0.23 9.06
N GLY A 333 8.18 0.71 8.71
CA GLY A 333 7.58 1.60 9.70
C GLY A 333 6.63 2.63 9.10
N ILE A 334 6.12 3.48 9.96
CA ILE A 334 5.17 4.54 9.62
C ILE A 334 5.79 5.90 9.88
N TYR A 335 5.71 6.79 8.90
CA TYR A 335 6.00 8.21 9.10
C TYR A 335 4.73 8.96 9.47
N VAL A 336 4.81 9.80 10.49
CA VAL A 336 3.73 10.67 10.93
C VAL A 336 4.10 12.13 10.65
N TYR A 337 3.23 12.81 9.91
CA TYR A 337 3.41 14.19 9.46
C TYR A 337 2.30 15.10 10.01
N ASP A 338 2.62 16.36 10.25
CA ASP A 338 1.65 17.41 10.53
C ASP A 338 1.18 18.02 9.20
N ARG A 339 -0.12 17.98 8.94
CA ARG A 339 -0.70 18.45 7.67
C ARG A 339 -0.55 19.97 7.45
N HIS A 340 -0.51 20.74 8.52
CA HIS A 340 -0.54 22.20 8.47
C HIS A 340 0.83 22.85 8.44
N LYS A 341 1.90 22.07 8.70
CA LYS A 341 3.27 22.59 8.67
C LYS A 341 3.85 22.59 7.26
N LYS A 342 4.74 23.57 6.98
CA LYS A 342 5.45 23.65 5.70
C LYS A 342 6.40 22.45 5.50
N ALA A 343 6.68 22.12 4.24
CA ALA A 343 7.37 20.90 3.81
C ALA A 343 8.63 20.51 4.62
N ALA A 344 9.49 21.43 4.99
CA ALA A 344 10.75 21.15 5.70
C ALA A 344 10.57 20.69 7.16
N SER A 345 9.43 20.98 7.79
CA SER A 345 9.14 20.68 9.20
C SER A 345 7.97 19.73 9.41
N LYS A 346 7.45 19.13 8.34
CA LYS A 346 6.24 18.28 8.39
C LYS A 346 6.45 16.96 9.10
N ARG A 347 7.63 16.34 8.92
CA ARG A 347 7.91 15.03 9.52
C ARG A 347 8.04 15.17 11.02
N ARG A 348 7.19 14.46 11.75
CA ARG A 348 7.18 14.49 13.21
C ARG A 348 7.85 13.29 13.82
N THR A 349 7.42 12.11 13.40
CA THR A 349 7.82 10.88 14.06
C THR A 349 7.96 9.76 13.04
N TYR A 350 8.88 8.85 13.31
CA TYR A 350 8.96 7.56 12.65
C TYR A 350 8.67 6.48 13.68
N VAL A 351 7.63 5.69 13.42
CA VAL A 351 7.23 4.56 14.25
C VAL A 351 7.68 3.28 13.56
N PRO A 352 8.72 2.60 14.07
CA PRO A 352 9.20 1.36 13.48
C PRO A 352 8.23 0.21 13.73
N LEU A 353 8.12 -0.69 12.74
CA LEU A 353 7.33 -1.91 12.82
C LEU A 353 8.22 -3.16 12.65
N PRO A 354 7.81 -4.32 13.21
CA PRO A 354 8.56 -5.57 13.05
C PRO A 354 8.33 -6.25 11.70
N PHE A 355 7.58 -5.63 10.79
CA PHE A 355 7.27 -6.10 9.44
C PHE A 355 7.24 -4.91 8.46
N LEU A 356 7.14 -5.20 7.19
CA LEU A 356 7.04 -4.22 6.11
C LEU A 356 5.56 -3.82 5.94
N PRO A 357 5.12 -2.63 6.43
CA PRO A 357 3.73 -2.24 6.31
C PRO A 357 3.37 -1.98 4.84
N ASP A 358 2.18 -2.39 4.47
CA ASP A 358 1.56 -2.13 3.18
C ASP A 358 0.51 -1.03 3.33
N ASN A 359 -0.78 -1.31 3.34
CA ASN A 359 -1.81 -0.32 3.51
C ASN A 359 -2.11 0.02 4.98
N LEU A 360 -2.68 1.20 5.17
CA LEU A 360 -3.11 1.72 6.46
C LEU A 360 -4.62 1.94 6.47
N ALA A 361 -5.24 1.73 7.63
CA ALA A 361 -6.63 2.07 7.89
C ALA A 361 -6.76 2.72 9.27
N LEU A 362 -7.79 3.55 9.48
CA LEU A 362 -8.08 4.09 10.80
C LEU A 362 -8.89 3.07 11.62
N THR A 363 -8.62 3.01 12.91
CA THR A 363 -9.45 2.26 13.85
C THR A 363 -10.51 3.18 14.48
N VAL A 364 -11.59 2.58 14.93
CA VAL A 364 -12.58 3.28 15.73
C VAL A 364 -11.96 3.64 17.10
N PRO A 365 -12.22 4.84 17.66
CA PRO A 365 -11.84 5.14 19.03
C PRO A 365 -12.42 4.11 20.00
N SER A 366 -11.64 3.69 20.99
CA SER A 366 -12.11 2.76 22.03
C SER A 366 -12.30 3.48 23.36
N GLU A 367 -12.94 2.83 24.34
CA GLU A 367 -13.14 3.39 25.68
C GLU A 367 -11.84 3.84 26.37
N HIS A 368 -10.73 3.21 26.00
CA HIS A 368 -9.40 3.52 26.55
C HIS A 368 -8.59 4.51 25.70
N ARG A 369 -9.13 4.97 24.56
CA ARG A 369 -8.43 5.83 23.60
C ARG A 369 -9.37 6.90 23.02
N THR A 370 -9.03 8.14 23.24
CA THR A 370 -9.78 9.30 22.70
C THR A 370 -9.45 9.58 21.24
N SER A 371 -8.35 9.02 20.72
CA SER A 371 -7.91 9.21 19.34
C SER A 371 -7.93 7.89 18.56
N PRO A 372 -8.31 7.89 17.29
CA PRO A 372 -8.20 6.72 16.44
C PRO A 372 -6.75 6.20 16.42
N GLY A 373 -6.58 4.89 16.42
CA GLY A 373 -5.33 4.23 16.06
C GLY A 373 -5.25 4.05 14.55
N VAL A 374 -4.14 3.47 14.12
CA VAL A 374 -3.89 3.11 12.72
C VAL A 374 -3.64 1.61 12.66
N LEU A 375 -4.43 0.88 11.86
CA LEU A 375 -4.12 -0.48 11.48
C LEU A 375 -3.07 -0.45 10.37
N ALA A 376 -2.03 -1.26 10.53
CA ALA A 376 -1.04 -1.53 9.51
C ALA A 376 -1.07 -3.04 9.21
N ALA A 377 -1.38 -3.40 7.99
CA ALA A 377 -1.18 -4.75 7.48
C ALA A 377 0.11 -4.80 6.67
N GLY A 378 0.72 -5.98 6.52
CA GLY A 378 1.93 -6.05 5.72
C GLY A 378 2.66 -7.39 5.76
N HIS A 379 3.91 -7.35 5.31
CA HIS A 379 4.73 -8.49 4.96
C HIS A 379 5.88 -8.68 5.94
N PRO A 380 5.89 -9.74 6.74
CA PRO A 380 7.05 -10.09 7.57
C PRO A 380 8.28 -10.47 6.75
N SER A 381 8.09 -11.01 5.53
CA SER A 381 9.16 -11.51 4.67
C SER A 381 8.99 -11.06 3.22
N LEU A 382 9.84 -10.14 2.77
CA LEU A 382 9.88 -9.72 1.38
C LEU A 382 10.30 -10.84 0.42
N PRO A 383 11.31 -11.69 0.73
CA PRO A 383 11.67 -12.81 -0.12
C PRO A 383 10.53 -13.79 -0.35
N ASP A 384 9.78 -14.16 0.71
CA ASP A 384 8.65 -15.09 0.57
C ASP A 384 7.53 -14.47 -0.25
N MET A 385 7.26 -13.17 -0.09
CA MET A 385 6.30 -12.46 -0.90
C MET A 385 6.67 -12.48 -2.40
N HIS A 386 7.94 -12.19 -2.73
CA HIS A 386 8.42 -12.26 -4.12
C HIS A 386 8.36 -13.68 -4.69
N LEU A 387 8.74 -14.68 -3.91
CA LEU A 387 8.67 -16.08 -4.33
C LEU A 387 7.21 -16.52 -4.52
N TYR A 388 6.30 -16.05 -3.70
CA TYR A 388 4.87 -16.31 -3.86
C TYR A 388 4.31 -15.63 -5.12
N ALA A 389 4.68 -14.38 -5.40
CA ALA A 389 4.31 -13.68 -6.62
C ALA A 389 4.77 -14.42 -7.89
N LEU A 390 6.01 -14.96 -7.88
CA LEU A 390 6.61 -15.61 -9.05
C LEU A 390 6.13 -17.05 -9.27
N TYR A 391 5.91 -17.81 -8.20
CA TYR A 391 5.73 -19.27 -8.30
C TYR A 391 4.36 -19.77 -7.81
N SER A 392 3.61 -18.96 -7.08
CA SER A 392 2.18 -19.16 -6.72
C SER A 392 1.77 -20.60 -6.36
N THR A 393 2.61 -21.34 -5.66
CA THR A 393 2.26 -22.68 -5.20
C THR A 393 1.73 -22.64 -3.76
N PRO A 394 0.80 -23.52 -3.36
CA PRO A 394 0.34 -23.63 -1.98
C PRO A 394 1.49 -23.82 -0.96
N ALA A 395 2.59 -24.45 -1.38
CA ALA A 395 3.77 -24.68 -0.57
C ALA A 395 4.66 -23.43 -0.37
N ARG A 396 4.46 -22.35 -1.13
CA ARG A 396 5.30 -21.14 -1.12
C ARG A 396 4.49 -19.88 -0.82
N ARG A 397 3.59 -19.95 0.14
CA ARG A 397 2.82 -18.78 0.57
C ARG A 397 3.65 -17.87 1.47
N ALA A 398 3.36 -16.56 1.40
CA ALA A 398 4.04 -15.56 2.20
C ALA A 398 3.34 -15.34 3.54
N PRO A 399 4.09 -15.08 4.61
CA PRO A 399 3.51 -14.74 5.91
C PRO A 399 2.85 -13.36 5.89
N SER A 400 1.92 -13.16 6.83
CA SER A 400 1.13 -11.94 7.00
C SER A 400 1.20 -11.44 8.44
N TRP A 401 1.14 -10.11 8.63
CA TRP A 401 1.09 -9.49 9.94
C TRP A 401 0.17 -8.26 9.91
N VAL A 402 -0.67 -8.12 10.93
CA VAL A 402 -1.48 -6.92 11.16
C VAL A 402 -1.25 -6.45 12.58
N ALA A 403 -0.94 -5.16 12.72
CA ALA A 403 -0.80 -4.52 14.01
C ALA A 403 -1.59 -3.20 14.07
N GLU A 404 -2.05 -2.87 15.24
CA GLU A 404 -2.59 -1.57 15.56
C GLU A 404 -1.49 -0.70 16.16
N VAL A 405 -1.45 0.57 15.73
CA VAL A 405 -0.47 1.58 16.14
C VAL A 405 -1.22 2.80 16.63
N TRP A 406 -0.91 3.28 17.84
CA TRP A 406 -1.56 4.47 18.39
C TRP A 406 -0.61 5.29 19.25
N TYR A 407 -1.00 6.52 19.54
CA TYR A 407 -0.28 7.41 20.43
C TYR A 407 -1.08 7.69 21.71
N ASN A 408 -0.43 7.57 22.87
CA ASN A 408 -0.96 7.93 24.17
C ASN A 408 0.06 8.74 24.97
N ALA A 409 -0.18 10.04 25.12
CA ALA A 409 0.74 10.95 25.82
C ALA A 409 0.85 10.67 27.33
N SER A 410 -0.16 10.04 27.94
CA SER A 410 -0.23 9.80 29.38
C SER A 410 0.47 8.50 29.80
N SER A 411 0.92 7.69 28.86
CA SER A 411 1.60 6.43 29.15
C SER A 411 3.04 6.70 29.57
N SER A 412 3.35 6.39 30.84
CA SER A 412 4.71 6.44 31.36
C SER A 412 5.50 5.14 31.13
N THR A 413 4.88 4.13 30.53
CA THR A 413 5.49 2.81 30.35
C THR A 413 6.27 2.78 29.05
N GLU A 414 7.58 2.57 29.17
CA GLU A 414 8.50 2.41 28.03
C GLU A 414 8.24 1.15 27.18
N HIS A 415 7.41 0.22 27.66
CA HIS A 415 7.17 -1.08 27.04
C HIS A 415 5.81 -1.64 27.45
N ASP A 416 4.75 -1.33 26.70
CA ASP A 416 3.60 -2.23 26.66
C ASP A 416 3.86 -3.28 25.57
N GLU A 417 4.58 -4.32 25.96
CA GLU A 417 4.71 -5.57 25.19
C GLU A 417 3.44 -6.43 25.28
N ALA A 418 2.29 -5.82 25.57
CA ALA A 418 1.05 -6.54 25.67
C ALA A 418 0.70 -7.17 24.31
N GLY A 419 1.03 -8.45 24.17
CA GLY A 419 0.47 -9.32 23.17
C GLY A 419 1.26 -9.53 21.89
N VAL A 420 2.59 -9.61 21.95
CA VAL A 420 3.31 -10.38 20.94
C VAL A 420 3.34 -11.83 21.42
N PRO A 421 2.43 -12.69 20.95
CA PRO A 421 2.31 -14.04 21.50
C PRO A 421 3.47 -14.95 21.11
N PHE A 422 4.36 -14.49 20.25
CA PHE A 422 5.50 -15.27 19.81
C PHE A 422 6.78 -14.50 20.00
N PRO A 423 7.80 -15.14 20.62
CA PRO A 423 9.15 -14.69 20.52
C PRO A 423 9.54 -14.76 19.04
N SER A 424 9.22 -13.71 18.28
CA SER A 424 9.97 -13.49 17.09
C SER A 424 11.40 -13.25 17.56
N ASP A 425 12.40 -13.85 16.94
CA ASP A 425 13.82 -13.48 17.13
C ASP A 425 14.05 -11.98 16.81
N ARG A 426 13.01 -11.29 16.45
CA ARG A 426 12.91 -9.86 16.27
C ARG A 426 12.44 -9.23 17.55
N ALA A 427 13.37 -8.62 18.26
CA ALA A 427 12.98 -7.62 19.22
C ALA A 427 12.06 -6.60 18.55
N ILE A 428 10.92 -6.30 19.16
CA ILE A 428 10.11 -5.15 18.73
C ILE A 428 11.04 -3.94 18.74
N PRO A 429 11.13 -3.19 17.63
CA PRO A 429 12.00 -2.03 17.59
C PRO A 429 11.60 -1.07 18.70
N ARG A 430 12.59 -0.43 19.34
CA ARG A 430 12.30 0.59 20.36
C ARG A 430 11.37 1.66 19.78
N LEU A 431 10.19 1.81 20.36
CA LEU A 431 9.20 2.78 19.93
C LEU A 431 9.53 4.18 20.45
N PRO A 432 9.16 5.24 19.73
CA PRO A 432 9.21 6.59 20.25
C PRO A 432 8.26 6.74 21.46
N TYR A 433 8.58 7.66 22.37
CA TYR A 433 7.78 7.90 23.58
C TYR A 433 6.29 8.13 23.25
N GLY A 434 5.42 7.48 24.00
CA GLY A 434 3.97 7.55 23.85
C GLY A 434 3.38 6.76 22.69
N TRP A 435 4.21 6.10 21.87
CA TRP A 435 3.73 5.23 20.78
C TRP A 435 3.62 3.78 21.24
N HIS A 436 2.55 3.13 20.80
CA HIS A 436 2.24 1.75 21.10
C HIS A 436 1.99 0.98 19.81
N VAL A 437 2.35 -0.30 19.82
CA VAL A 437 2.11 -1.25 18.72
C VAL A 437 1.58 -2.54 19.32
N GLN A 438 0.45 -3.01 18.84
CA GLN A 438 -0.16 -4.26 19.27
C GLN A 438 -0.45 -5.16 18.08
N THR A 439 0.02 -6.40 18.13
CA THR A 439 -0.33 -7.41 17.13
C THR A 439 -1.78 -7.82 17.28
N LEU A 440 -2.52 -7.78 16.16
CA LEU A 440 -3.90 -8.24 16.08
C LEU A 440 -4.02 -9.57 15.32
N PHE A 441 -3.15 -9.79 14.34
CA PHE A 441 -3.19 -10.96 13.48
C PHE A 441 -1.81 -11.32 12.97
N GLN A 442 -1.53 -12.62 12.91
CA GLN A 442 -0.35 -13.18 12.25
C GLN A 442 -0.72 -14.49 11.56
N SER A 443 -0.10 -14.78 10.43
CA SER A 443 -0.22 -16.06 9.74
C SER A 443 1.06 -16.39 8.99
N SER A 444 1.43 -17.67 9.00
CA SER A 444 2.52 -18.16 8.15
C SER A 444 2.11 -18.23 6.66
N GLY A 445 0.82 -18.05 6.35
CA GLY A 445 0.25 -18.23 5.02
C GLY A 445 0.16 -19.69 4.56
N ARG A 446 0.53 -20.66 5.39
CA ARG A 446 0.63 -22.09 5.02
C ARG A 446 -0.53 -22.95 5.48
N HIS A 447 -1.43 -22.41 6.29
CA HIS A 447 -2.55 -23.14 6.89
C HIS A 447 -3.85 -22.39 6.68
N ALA A 448 -4.94 -23.13 6.47
CA ALA A 448 -6.26 -22.55 6.32
C ALA A 448 -6.85 -22.13 7.70
N PRO A 449 -7.62 -21.02 7.76
CA PRO A 449 -7.98 -20.13 6.67
C PRO A 449 -6.79 -19.24 6.28
N ASP A 450 -6.51 -19.11 5.00
CA ASP A 450 -5.27 -18.53 4.49
C ASP A 450 -5.39 -17.06 4.15
N VAL A 451 -4.55 -16.23 4.75
CA VAL A 451 -4.15 -14.92 4.21
C VAL A 451 -2.66 -14.97 3.92
N SER A 452 -2.27 -14.71 2.70
CA SER A 452 -0.89 -14.72 2.28
C SER A 452 -0.52 -13.38 1.67
N ALA A 453 0.54 -12.74 2.20
CA ALA A 453 0.95 -11.40 1.83
C ALA A 453 -0.17 -10.37 2.09
N ALA A 454 -0.56 -10.22 3.36
CA ALA A 454 -1.59 -9.27 3.76
C ALA A 454 -1.25 -7.85 3.32
N THR A 455 -2.24 -7.15 2.73
CA THR A 455 -2.09 -5.78 2.23
C THR A 455 -2.87 -4.78 3.05
N THR A 456 -4.16 -5.04 3.33
CA THR A 456 -5.01 -4.14 4.11
C THR A 456 -5.74 -4.91 5.20
N ALA A 457 -5.99 -4.25 6.32
CA ALA A 457 -6.88 -4.76 7.36
C ALA A 457 -7.84 -3.68 7.83
N LEU A 458 -9.07 -4.07 8.15
CA LEU A 458 -10.07 -3.24 8.79
C LEU A 458 -10.64 -3.94 10.01
N TRP A 459 -11.04 -3.17 11.01
CA TRP A 459 -11.60 -3.71 12.24
C TRP A 459 -12.75 -2.84 12.74
N ASP A 460 -13.93 -3.45 12.89
CA ASP A 460 -15.08 -2.88 13.57
C ASP A 460 -15.33 -3.67 14.86
N PRO A 461 -14.78 -3.23 16.00
CA PRO A 461 -14.93 -3.91 17.29
C PRO A 461 -16.31 -3.71 17.93
N THR A 462 -17.20 -2.91 17.31
CA THR A 462 -18.50 -2.57 17.90
C THR A 462 -19.46 -3.75 17.86
N PRO A 463 -20.47 -3.80 18.78
CA PRO A 463 -21.52 -4.79 18.71
C PRO A 463 -22.33 -4.72 17.41
N GLN A 464 -22.49 -3.53 16.82
CA GLN A 464 -23.14 -3.31 15.54
C GLN A 464 -22.32 -3.91 14.39
N GLY A 465 -21.01 -3.80 14.47
CA GLY A 465 -20.06 -4.44 13.56
C GLY A 465 -19.78 -5.90 13.87
N ARG A 466 -20.35 -6.44 14.97
CA ARG A 466 -20.16 -7.83 15.41
C ARG A 466 -18.69 -8.22 15.63
N GLY A 467 -17.82 -7.27 15.96
CA GLY A 467 -16.39 -7.51 16.04
C GLY A 467 -15.80 -8.00 14.73
N ALA A 468 -16.23 -7.43 13.59
CA ALA A 468 -15.77 -7.83 12.28
C ALA A 468 -14.34 -7.34 12.03
N PHE A 469 -13.47 -8.26 11.64
CA PHE A 469 -12.10 -7.98 11.26
C PHE A 469 -11.83 -8.56 9.86
N PHE A 470 -11.40 -7.69 8.97
CA PHE A 470 -11.14 -8.03 7.58
C PHE A 470 -9.66 -7.96 7.29
N VAL A 471 -9.15 -8.89 6.49
CA VAL A 471 -7.78 -8.85 5.97
C VAL A 471 -7.78 -9.21 4.49
N THR A 472 -7.14 -8.39 3.67
CA THR A 472 -6.93 -8.67 2.24
C THR A 472 -5.53 -9.21 1.98
N SER A 473 -5.32 -9.68 0.75
CA SER A 473 -4.09 -10.32 0.32
C SER A 473 -3.74 -9.91 -1.11
N LEU A 474 -2.47 -9.57 -1.33
CA LEU A 474 -1.99 -9.10 -2.65
C LEU A 474 -2.18 -10.15 -3.76
N TYR A 475 -1.95 -11.43 -3.43
CA TYR A 475 -1.98 -12.56 -4.37
C TYR A 475 -2.80 -13.75 -3.85
N GLY A 476 -3.47 -13.59 -2.72
CA GLY A 476 -4.22 -14.66 -2.09
C GLY A 476 -5.58 -14.89 -2.75
N PRO A 477 -6.13 -16.09 -2.56
CA PRO A 477 -7.35 -16.50 -3.25
C PRO A 477 -8.62 -15.81 -2.73
N SER A 478 -8.61 -15.16 -1.58
CA SER A 478 -9.81 -14.48 -1.04
C SER A 478 -9.44 -13.59 0.14
N PRO A 479 -10.17 -12.50 0.37
CA PRO A 479 -10.14 -11.80 1.64
C PRO A 479 -10.62 -12.68 2.79
N LEU A 480 -10.19 -12.37 4.00
CA LEU A 480 -10.61 -13.04 5.23
C LEU A 480 -11.55 -12.15 6.03
N LEU A 481 -12.63 -12.73 6.54
CA LEU A 481 -13.50 -12.12 7.54
C LEU A 481 -13.45 -12.93 8.82
N CYS A 482 -13.06 -12.30 9.93
CA CYS A 482 -13.20 -12.82 11.27
C CYS A 482 -14.32 -12.09 12.01
N LYS A 483 -15.13 -12.83 12.77
CA LYS A 483 -16.23 -12.30 13.59
C LYS A 483 -15.97 -12.60 15.06
N GLY A 484 -16.48 -11.75 15.95
CA GLY A 484 -16.31 -11.90 17.40
C GLY A 484 -15.01 -11.28 17.95
N MET A 485 -14.28 -10.50 17.16
CA MET A 485 -13.10 -9.79 17.58
C MET A 485 -13.47 -8.44 18.20
N TYR A 486 -13.75 -8.43 19.51
CA TYR A 486 -14.09 -7.21 20.25
C TYR A 486 -12.84 -6.54 20.86
N SER A 487 -12.98 -5.23 21.17
CA SER A 487 -11.89 -4.40 21.75
C SER A 487 -11.53 -4.79 23.19
#